data_ced7d8803c4d058f3759c633f7a038ac
#
_entry.id   ced7d8803c4d058f3759c633f7a038ac
#
_cell.length_a   1.000
_cell.length_b   1.000
_cell.length_c   1.000
_cell.angle_alpha   90.00
_cell.angle_beta   90.00
_cell.angle_gamma   90.00
#
_symmetry.space_group_name_H-M   'P 1'
#
loop_
_entity.id
_entity.type
_entity.pdbx_description
1 polymer ?
#
loop_
_entity_poly.entity_id
_entity_poly.type
_entity_poly.pdbx_seq_one_letter_code
_entity_poly.pdbx_strand_id
1 'polypeptide(L)'
;MDTKEVNSVDTPLIISDGCCVHFGSAPALESVDFSINKGKKVAVVGPNGGGKSTLFNALAGLIPLTEGSLTIDGKSPDEARGTVSYVPQKDLINWNFPLSVKQVVEMGITSRKLFNVFNRKKINQKINKALQDVGLYEKVNDNIKSLSGGQLQRVLIARALAQDSEILLLDEAFSAVDIGAEEDIMQLIDSINLDVKTILIATHDVNNLEEKFDEVLCLNKHCCAYGDPSEVLTPQVIEEMYGSHTELFMNKSHFKKEENNSSD
;
A
#
# COMPACT_ATOMS: atom_id res chain seq x y z
N MET A 1 -25.13 -37.59 9.61
CA MET A 1 -23.75 -37.36 10.10
C MET A 1 -23.29 -36.08 9.49
N ASP A 2 -23.56 -35.00 10.21
CA ASP A 2 -23.21 -33.63 9.75
C ASP A 2 -21.71 -33.42 9.96
N THR A 3 -20.98 -33.34 8.88
CA THR A 3 -19.60 -32.85 8.89
C THR A 3 -19.68 -31.33 9.09
N LYS A 4 -19.45 -30.90 10.34
CA LYS A 4 -19.18 -29.50 10.66
C LYS A 4 -17.97 -29.07 9.82
N GLU A 5 -18.19 -28.11 8.93
CA GLU A 5 -17.11 -27.30 8.35
C GLU A 5 -16.33 -26.70 9.52
N VAL A 6 -15.08 -27.11 9.62
CA VAL A 6 -14.10 -26.50 10.51
C VAL A 6 -13.86 -25.11 9.93
N ASN A 7 -14.38 -24.08 10.60
CA ASN A 7 -13.99 -22.69 10.34
C ASN A 7 -12.45 -22.65 10.33
N SER A 8 -11.86 -22.37 9.19
CA SER A 8 -10.45 -22.00 9.08
C SER A 8 -10.26 -20.81 10.02
N VAL A 9 -9.47 -20.99 11.06
CA VAL A 9 -8.99 -19.87 11.87
C VAL A 9 -8.26 -18.97 10.90
N ASP A 10 -8.81 -17.77 10.62
CA ASP A 10 -8.19 -16.77 9.77
C ASP A 10 -6.85 -16.36 10.41
N THR A 11 -5.78 -17.01 9.96
CA THR A 11 -4.43 -16.67 10.43
C THR A 11 -4.03 -15.38 9.73
N PRO A 12 -3.71 -14.30 10.46
CA PRO A 12 -3.31 -13.03 9.85
C PRO A 12 -2.09 -13.22 8.93
N LEU A 13 -2.13 -12.57 7.77
CA LEU A 13 -1.03 -12.56 6.81
C LEU A 13 0.13 -11.69 7.30
N ILE A 14 -0.18 -10.55 7.92
CA ILE A 14 0.80 -9.61 8.46
C ILE A 14 0.51 -9.43 9.95
N ILE A 15 1.53 -9.57 10.80
CA ILE A 15 1.44 -9.32 12.23
C ILE A 15 2.58 -8.38 12.62
N SER A 16 2.25 -7.30 13.31
CA SER A 16 3.17 -6.38 13.96
C SER A 16 2.94 -6.40 15.47
N ASP A 17 3.98 -6.64 16.23
CA ASP A 17 3.94 -6.72 17.70
C ASP A 17 5.10 -5.87 18.27
N GLY A 18 4.74 -4.72 18.88
CA GLY A 18 5.69 -3.77 19.43
C GLY A 18 6.72 -3.24 18.43
N CYS A 19 6.36 -3.13 17.14
CA CYS A 19 7.31 -2.76 16.08
C CYS A 19 7.87 -1.36 16.29
N CYS A 20 9.20 -1.25 16.47
CA CYS A 20 9.93 0.01 16.60
C CYS A 20 10.98 0.16 15.49
N VAL A 21 11.13 1.39 14.99
CA VAL A 21 12.22 1.80 14.08
C VAL A 21 12.75 3.16 14.50
N HIS A 22 14.05 3.21 14.78
CA HIS A 22 14.75 4.44 15.14
C HIS A 22 15.85 4.76 14.10
N PHE A 23 15.97 6.03 13.74
CA PHE A 23 17.10 6.56 12.97
C PHE A 23 17.99 7.38 13.91
N GLY A 24 19.05 6.73 14.43
CA GLY A 24 19.82 7.28 15.53
C GLY A 24 18.99 7.42 16.80
N SER A 25 18.85 8.63 17.33
CA SER A 25 17.99 8.91 18.49
C SER A 25 16.55 9.31 18.13
N ALA A 26 16.24 9.43 16.85
CA ALA A 26 14.92 9.88 16.41
C ALA A 26 13.99 8.68 16.16
N PRO A 27 12.85 8.56 16.89
CA PRO A 27 11.88 7.52 16.63
C PRO A 27 11.11 7.81 15.36
N ALA A 28 11.02 6.82 14.47
CA ALA A 28 10.18 6.85 13.28
C ALA A 28 8.94 5.96 13.44
N LEU A 29 9.08 4.84 14.18
CA LEU A 29 7.98 4.00 14.64
C LEU A 29 8.24 3.63 16.10
N GLU A 30 7.19 3.64 16.93
CA GLU A 30 7.22 3.33 18.34
C GLU A 30 6.06 2.40 18.71
N SER A 31 6.35 1.16 19.07
CA SER A 31 5.38 0.16 19.53
C SER A 31 4.14 0.07 18.64
N VAL A 32 4.34 -0.20 17.36
CA VAL A 32 3.23 -0.30 16.39
C VAL A 32 2.68 -1.73 16.37
N ASP A 33 1.41 -1.87 16.75
CA ASP A 33 0.69 -3.14 16.86
C ASP A 33 -0.50 -3.19 15.90
N PHE A 34 -0.54 -4.19 15.04
CA PHE A 34 -1.69 -4.49 14.17
C PHE A 34 -1.59 -5.91 13.60
N SER A 35 -2.72 -6.40 13.07
CA SER A 35 -2.73 -7.68 12.36
C SER A 35 -3.68 -7.63 11.17
N ILE A 36 -3.18 -7.92 9.96
CA ILE A 36 -3.91 -7.82 8.70
C ILE A 36 -4.14 -9.21 8.12
N ASN A 37 -5.39 -9.53 7.80
CA ASN A 37 -5.77 -10.76 7.14
C ASN A 37 -5.49 -10.71 5.63
N LYS A 38 -5.39 -11.89 5.01
CA LYS A 38 -5.22 -12.01 3.55
C LYS A 38 -6.43 -11.43 2.80
N GLY A 39 -6.16 -10.80 1.65
CA GLY A 39 -7.20 -10.30 0.75
C GLY A 39 -7.79 -8.95 1.16
N LYS A 40 -7.26 -8.28 2.17
CA LYS A 40 -7.72 -6.98 2.64
C LYS A 40 -7.10 -5.82 1.85
N LYS A 41 -7.91 -4.79 1.60
CA LYS A 41 -7.46 -3.48 1.13
C LYS A 41 -7.45 -2.51 2.30
N VAL A 42 -6.25 -2.13 2.74
CA VAL A 42 -5.99 -1.37 3.96
C VAL A 42 -5.46 0.02 3.63
N ALA A 43 -6.11 1.07 4.16
CA ALA A 43 -5.55 2.41 4.14
C ALA A 43 -4.56 2.58 5.31
N VAL A 44 -3.37 3.09 5.04
CA VAL A 44 -2.43 3.55 6.08
C VAL A 44 -2.45 5.07 6.07
N VAL A 45 -3.12 5.66 7.07
CA VAL A 45 -3.35 7.10 7.14
C VAL A 45 -2.56 7.74 8.27
N GLY A 46 -2.23 9.02 8.11
CA GLY A 46 -1.51 9.80 9.13
C GLY A 46 -0.75 10.98 8.52
N PRO A 47 -0.20 11.85 9.36
CA PRO A 47 0.52 13.05 8.92
C PRO A 47 1.80 12.72 8.16
N ASN A 48 2.35 13.74 7.48
CA ASN A 48 3.71 13.66 6.93
C ASN A 48 4.70 13.50 8.09
N GLY A 49 5.62 12.54 7.95
CA GLY A 49 6.52 12.16 9.05
C GLY A 49 5.91 11.24 10.11
N GLY A 50 4.64 10.81 9.95
CA GLY A 50 3.95 9.87 10.86
C GLY A 50 4.42 8.41 10.77
N GLY A 51 5.43 8.09 9.93
CA GLY A 51 6.05 6.75 9.88
C GLY A 51 5.51 5.84 8.77
N LYS A 52 4.57 6.27 7.92
CA LYS A 52 3.94 5.43 6.87
C LYS A 52 4.98 4.77 5.93
N SER A 53 5.86 5.57 5.33
CA SER A 53 6.92 5.05 4.45
C SER A 53 7.94 4.20 5.22
N THR A 54 8.19 4.50 6.50
CA THR A 54 9.06 3.70 7.37
C THR A 54 8.45 2.32 7.58
N LEU A 55 7.15 2.23 7.88
CA LEU A 55 6.43 0.98 8.02
C LEU A 55 6.48 0.16 6.71
N PHE A 56 6.26 0.81 5.57
CA PHE A 56 6.32 0.12 4.27
C PHE A 56 7.74 -0.36 3.94
N ASN A 57 8.76 0.40 4.27
CA ASN A 57 10.16 -0.03 4.13
C ASN A 57 10.48 -1.22 5.05
N ALA A 58 9.97 -1.25 6.27
CA ALA A 58 10.12 -2.39 7.18
C ALA A 58 9.40 -3.63 6.64
N LEU A 59 8.14 -3.50 6.19
CA LEU A 59 7.38 -4.59 5.55
C LEU A 59 8.04 -5.12 4.27
N ALA A 60 8.66 -4.25 3.49
CA ALA A 60 9.41 -4.64 2.28
C ALA A 60 10.79 -5.25 2.60
N GLY A 61 11.20 -5.34 3.87
CA GLY A 61 12.51 -5.82 4.29
C GLY A 61 13.67 -4.91 3.85
N LEU A 62 13.40 -3.61 3.64
CA LEU A 62 14.41 -2.64 3.20
C LEU A 62 15.15 -2.00 4.39
N ILE A 63 14.52 -1.97 5.56
CA ILE A 63 15.12 -1.50 6.82
C ILE A 63 14.84 -2.50 7.93
N PRO A 64 15.79 -2.71 8.86
CA PRO A 64 15.58 -3.56 10.03
C PRO A 64 14.70 -2.85 11.07
N LEU A 65 14.03 -3.64 11.92
CA LEU A 65 13.44 -3.14 13.16
C LEU A 65 14.52 -2.86 14.18
N THR A 66 14.26 -1.89 15.07
CA THR A 66 15.09 -1.64 16.27
C THR A 66 14.65 -2.54 17.42
N GLU A 67 13.33 -2.71 17.60
CA GLU A 67 12.70 -3.54 18.63
C GLU A 67 11.37 -4.11 18.11
N GLY A 68 10.82 -5.09 18.82
CA GLY A 68 9.56 -5.75 18.50
C GLY A 68 9.67 -6.75 17.36
N SER A 69 8.55 -7.14 16.79
CA SER A 69 8.49 -8.11 15.69
C SER A 69 7.52 -7.67 14.58
N LEU A 70 7.86 -8.06 13.35
CA LEU A 70 7.02 -7.89 12.17
C LEU A 70 7.13 -9.16 11.35
N THR A 71 6.00 -9.82 11.09
CA THR A 71 5.98 -11.07 10.34
C THR A 71 5.00 -11.02 9.17
N ILE A 72 5.33 -11.74 8.10
CA ILE A 72 4.53 -11.91 6.90
C ILE A 72 4.44 -13.41 6.64
N ASP A 73 3.23 -13.97 6.74
CA ASP A 73 3.01 -15.42 6.67
C ASP A 73 3.95 -16.20 7.63
N GLY A 74 4.12 -15.67 8.86
CA GLY A 74 4.98 -16.22 9.90
C GLY A 74 6.49 -16.07 9.66
N LYS A 75 6.93 -15.39 8.60
CA LYS A 75 8.34 -15.16 8.25
C LYS A 75 8.73 -13.70 8.53
N SER A 76 10.01 -13.46 8.79
CA SER A 76 10.52 -12.08 8.83
C SER A 76 10.40 -11.39 7.46
N PRO A 77 10.33 -10.05 7.38
CA PRO A 77 10.25 -9.35 6.10
C PRO A 77 11.40 -9.68 5.13
N ASP A 78 12.62 -9.90 5.65
CA ASP A 78 13.77 -10.32 4.84
C ASP A 78 13.57 -11.67 4.16
N GLU A 79 12.99 -12.64 4.85
CA GLU A 79 12.68 -13.96 4.32
C GLU A 79 11.48 -13.91 3.37
N ALA A 80 10.55 -12.97 3.59
CA ALA A 80 9.32 -12.78 2.82
C ALA A 80 9.47 -11.84 1.61
N ARG A 81 10.68 -11.39 1.24
CA ARG A 81 10.91 -10.40 0.14
C ARG A 81 10.23 -10.73 -1.18
N GLY A 82 10.06 -11.99 -1.51
CA GLY A 82 9.36 -12.42 -2.73
C GLY A 82 7.84 -12.30 -2.65
N THR A 83 7.29 -12.16 -1.45
CA THR A 83 5.85 -12.10 -1.15
C THR A 83 5.34 -10.65 -1.19
N VAL A 84 6.23 -9.66 -1.09
CA VAL A 84 5.89 -8.24 -1.03
C VAL A 84 6.38 -7.52 -2.27
N SER A 85 5.48 -6.76 -2.92
CA SER A 85 5.82 -5.74 -3.92
C SER A 85 5.65 -4.35 -3.32
N TYR A 86 6.61 -3.47 -3.57
CA TYR A 86 6.61 -2.12 -3.05
C TYR A 86 6.72 -1.08 -4.16
N VAL A 87 5.78 -0.16 -4.18
CA VAL A 87 5.76 1.04 -5.02
C VAL A 87 6.07 2.23 -4.13
N PRO A 88 7.31 2.75 -4.16
CA PRO A 88 7.70 3.91 -3.36
C PRO A 88 7.10 5.19 -3.94
N GLN A 89 7.12 6.26 -3.14
CA GLN A 89 6.78 7.59 -3.58
C GLN A 89 7.60 7.99 -4.81
N LYS A 90 6.94 8.51 -5.85
CA LYS A 90 7.52 8.80 -7.17
C LYS A 90 8.72 9.74 -7.11
N ASP A 91 8.69 10.72 -6.20
CA ASP A 91 9.72 11.76 -6.06
C ASP A 91 11.06 11.21 -5.55
N LEU A 92 11.05 10.01 -4.97
CA LEU A 92 12.27 9.32 -4.52
C LEU A 92 13.02 8.61 -5.66
N ILE A 93 12.43 8.54 -6.86
CA ILE A 93 13.00 7.79 -8.00
C ILE A 93 13.72 8.76 -8.94
N ASN A 94 14.99 8.44 -9.23
CA ASN A 94 15.75 9.16 -10.24
C ASN A 94 15.35 8.71 -11.66
N TRP A 95 14.54 9.51 -12.35
CA TRP A 95 14.05 9.25 -13.70
C TRP A 95 15.04 9.59 -14.82
N ASN A 96 16.27 10.02 -14.50
CA ASN A 96 17.24 10.45 -15.50
C ASN A 96 17.90 9.32 -16.29
N PHE A 97 17.59 8.06 -15.98
CA PHE A 97 18.09 6.92 -16.74
C PHE A 97 17.35 6.75 -18.08
N PRO A 98 18.07 6.42 -19.18
CA PRO A 98 17.46 6.19 -20.49
C PRO A 98 16.86 4.77 -20.58
N LEU A 99 15.82 4.52 -19.80
CA LEU A 99 15.13 3.22 -19.76
C LEU A 99 13.81 3.28 -20.53
N SER A 100 13.46 2.16 -21.17
CA SER A 100 12.13 1.96 -21.73
C SER A 100 11.16 1.51 -20.64
N VAL A 101 9.85 1.72 -20.88
CA VAL A 101 8.76 1.23 -20.04
C VAL A 101 8.92 -0.27 -19.76
N LYS A 102 9.20 -1.06 -20.81
CA LYS A 102 9.47 -2.50 -20.68
C LYS A 102 10.58 -2.81 -19.69
N GLN A 103 11.70 -2.11 -19.79
CA GLN A 103 12.87 -2.34 -18.93
C GLN A 103 12.55 -2.05 -17.45
N VAL A 104 11.77 -0.99 -17.17
CA VAL A 104 11.35 -0.67 -15.81
C VAL A 104 10.45 -1.77 -15.25
N VAL A 105 9.46 -2.25 -16.03
CA VAL A 105 8.56 -3.32 -15.58
C VAL A 105 9.33 -4.65 -15.40
N GLU A 106 10.29 -4.94 -16.27
CA GLU A 106 11.16 -6.13 -16.18
C GLU A 106 11.96 -6.16 -14.87
N MET A 107 12.34 -5.01 -14.30
CA MET A 107 13.01 -4.93 -13.00
C MET A 107 12.17 -5.46 -11.83
N GLY A 108 10.84 -5.53 -11.96
CA GLY A 108 9.96 -6.15 -10.98
C GLY A 108 10.09 -7.68 -10.93
N ILE A 109 10.61 -8.31 -11.98
CA ILE A 109 10.69 -9.76 -12.07
C ILE A 109 12.00 -10.26 -11.45
N THR A 110 11.98 -10.55 -10.15
CA THR A 110 13.18 -10.84 -9.34
C THR A 110 13.58 -12.32 -9.28
N SER A 111 12.77 -13.23 -9.83
CA SER A 111 13.04 -14.67 -9.72
C SER A 111 14.27 -15.09 -10.51
N ARG A 112 15.35 -15.47 -9.81
CA ARG A 112 16.57 -16.05 -10.41
C ARG A 112 16.29 -17.25 -11.33
N LYS A 113 15.20 -17.99 -11.11
CA LYS A 113 14.76 -19.13 -11.93
C LYS A 113 14.25 -18.71 -13.31
N LEU A 114 13.89 -17.44 -13.51
CA LEU A 114 13.37 -16.91 -14.77
C LEU A 114 14.45 -16.36 -15.69
N PHE A 115 15.69 -16.15 -15.22
CA PHE A 115 16.79 -15.63 -16.05
C PHE A 115 17.38 -16.64 -17.06
N ASN A 116 16.91 -17.89 -17.10
CA ASN A 116 17.26 -18.82 -18.17
C ASN A 116 16.59 -18.40 -19.50
N VAL A 117 17.33 -18.52 -20.61
CA VAL A 117 16.89 -18.17 -21.97
C VAL A 117 15.52 -18.77 -22.34
N PHE A 118 15.22 -19.95 -21.82
CA PHE A 118 13.91 -20.64 -22.00
C PHE A 118 12.72 -19.93 -21.34
N ASN A 119 12.95 -18.99 -20.43
CA ASN A 119 11.88 -18.28 -19.70
C ASN A 119 11.57 -16.89 -20.26
N ARG A 120 12.28 -16.39 -21.28
CA ARG A 120 12.03 -15.06 -21.87
C ARG A 120 10.60 -14.88 -22.37
N LYS A 121 9.98 -15.93 -22.89
CA LYS A 121 8.57 -15.90 -23.32
C LYS A 121 7.64 -15.62 -22.14
N LYS A 122 7.86 -16.30 -20.99
CA LYS A 122 7.07 -16.09 -19.76
C LYS A 122 7.29 -14.70 -19.15
N ILE A 123 8.54 -14.22 -19.18
CA ILE A 123 8.87 -12.85 -18.73
C ILE A 123 8.11 -11.82 -19.57
N ASN A 124 8.20 -11.92 -20.90
CA ASN A 124 7.47 -11.01 -21.78
C ASN A 124 5.95 -11.09 -21.59
N GLN A 125 5.40 -12.27 -21.35
CA GLN A 125 3.97 -12.44 -21.05
C GLN A 125 3.57 -11.71 -19.76
N LYS A 126 4.37 -11.83 -18.68
CA LYS A 126 4.11 -11.11 -17.42
C LYS A 126 4.20 -9.58 -17.60
N ILE A 127 5.23 -9.10 -18.33
CA ILE A 127 5.39 -7.67 -18.64
C ILE A 127 4.20 -7.16 -19.44
N ASN A 128 3.84 -7.86 -20.50
CA ASN A 128 2.74 -7.46 -21.38
C ASN A 128 1.41 -7.43 -20.62
N LYS A 129 1.15 -8.46 -19.81
CA LYS A 129 -0.04 -8.49 -18.96
C LYS A 129 -0.06 -7.30 -17.98
N ALA A 130 1.01 -7.08 -17.24
CA ALA A 130 1.09 -5.97 -16.30
C ALA A 130 0.90 -4.60 -16.99
N LEU A 131 1.44 -4.41 -18.22
CA LEU A 131 1.25 -3.19 -19.00
C LEU A 131 -0.17 -3.07 -19.57
N GLN A 132 -0.83 -4.18 -19.91
CA GLN A 132 -2.25 -4.19 -20.30
C GLN A 132 -3.12 -3.81 -19.11
N ASP A 133 -2.88 -4.40 -17.94
CA ASP A 133 -3.62 -4.14 -16.71
C ASP A 133 -3.60 -2.65 -16.33
N VAL A 134 -2.48 -1.94 -16.58
CA VAL A 134 -2.36 -0.49 -16.30
C VAL A 134 -2.66 0.41 -17.51
N GLY A 135 -3.11 -0.14 -18.65
CA GLY A 135 -3.43 0.62 -19.86
C GLY A 135 -2.24 1.27 -20.57
N LEU A 136 -1.02 0.70 -20.46
CA LEU A 136 0.21 1.24 -21.05
C LEU A 136 0.90 0.30 -22.05
N TYR A 137 0.19 -0.72 -22.54
CA TYR A 137 0.78 -1.70 -23.47
C TYR A 137 1.35 -1.07 -24.74
N GLU A 138 0.66 -0.09 -25.33
CA GLU A 138 1.10 0.62 -26.54
C GLU A 138 2.40 1.42 -26.32
N LYS A 139 2.75 1.72 -25.07
CA LYS A 139 3.94 2.48 -24.68
C LYS A 139 5.12 1.61 -24.24
N VAL A 140 5.05 0.29 -24.47
CA VAL A 140 6.05 -0.68 -24.00
C VAL A 140 7.48 -0.34 -24.38
N ASN A 141 7.69 0.28 -25.54
CA ASN A 141 9.02 0.67 -26.06
C ASN A 141 9.34 2.15 -25.82
N ASP A 142 8.41 2.96 -25.33
CA ASP A 142 8.62 4.36 -25.07
C ASP A 142 9.68 4.58 -23.97
N ASN A 143 10.39 5.69 -24.05
CA ASN A 143 11.31 6.10 -23.00
C ASN A 143 10.49 6.64 -21.80
N ILE A 144 10.87 6.23 -20.58
CA ILE A 144 10.17 6.69 -19.36
C ILE A 144 10.15 8.22 -19.20
N LYS A 145 11.16 8.93 -19.76
CA LYS A 145 11.22 10.40 -19.73
C LYS A 145 10.14 11.08 -20.56
N SER A 146 9.53 10.39 -21.53
CA SER A 146 8.45 10.94 -22.36
C SER A 146 7.07 10.79 -21.73
N LEU A 147 6.97 10.14 -20.57
CA LEU A 147 5.70 9.84 -19.91
C LEU A 147 5.26 10.99 -19.01
N SER A 148 3.93 11.17 -18.90
CA SER A 148 3.34 12.04 -17.87
C SER A 148 3.54 11.46 -16.46
N GLY A 149 3.34 12.27 -15.42
CA GLY A 149 3.44 11.85 -14.03
C GLY A 149 2.53 10.67 -13.68
N GLY A 150 1.27 10.70 -14.13
CA GLY A 150 0.32 9.60 -13.94
C GLY A 150 0.73 8.34 -14.72
N GLN A 151 1.26 8.47 -15.94
CA GLN A 151 1.79 7.33 -16.70
C GLN A 151 3.01 6.70 -16.01
N LEU A 152 3.93 7.50 -15.46
CA LEU A 152 5.05 7.00 -14.67
C LEU A 152 4.58 6.22 -13.45
N GLN A 153 3.56 6.72 -12.76
CA GLN A 153 2.96 6.02 -11.62
C GLN A 153 2.39 4.66 -12.04
N ARG A 154 1.65 4.61 -13.15
CA ARG A 154 1.13 3.35 -13.70
C ARG A 154 2.26 2.39 -14.11
N VAL A 155 3.40 2.86 -14.60
CA VAL A 155 4.58 2.01 -14.88
C VAL A 155 5.13 1.41 -13.59
N LEU A 156 5.19 2.16 -12.48
CA LEU A 156 5.62 1.62 -11.18
C LEU A 156 4.66 0.55 -10.65
N ILE A 157 3.36 0.77 -10.81
CA ILE A 157 2.34 -0.23 -10.46
C ILE A 157 2.52 -1.48 -11.34
N ALA A 158 2.69 -1.31 -12.67
CA ALA A 158 2.94 -2.44 -13.57
C ALA A 158 4.19 -3.23 -13.17
N ARG A 159 5.27 -2.54 -12.74
CA ARG A 159 6.48 -3.20 -12.22
C ARG A 159 6.17 -4.05 -10.99
N ALA A 160 5.36 -3.54 -10.06
CA ALA A 160 4.96 -4.28 -8.87
C ALA A 160 4.03 -5.46 -9.20
N LEU A 161 3.09 -5.29 -10.13
CA LEU A 161 2.21 -6.38 -10.60
C LEU A 161 2.99 -7.49 -11.32
N ALA A 162 4.02 -7.15 -12.10
CA ALA A 162 4.87 -8.12 -12.78
C ALA A 162 5.67 -9.02 -11.83
N GLN A 163 5.91 -8.58 -10.59
CA GLN A 163 6.52 -9.38 -9.53
C GLN A 163 5.60 -10.54 -9.10
N ASP A 164 4.27 -10.37 -9.22
CA ASP A 164 3.27 -11.39 -8.87
C ASP A 164 3.32 -11.80 -7.38
N SER A 165 3.45 -10.81 -6.51
CA SER A 165 3.49 -10.96 -5.05
C SER A 165 2.09 -11.05 -4.44
N GLU A 166 1.99 -11.57 -3.21
CA GLU A 166 0.74 -11.64 -2.45
C GLU A 166 0.38 -10.29 -1.79
N ILE A 167 1.38 -9.48 -1.46
CA ILE A 167 1.21 -8.17 -0.83
C ILE A 167 1.68 -7.09 -1.78
N LEU A 168 0.86 -6.04 -1.93
CA LEU A 168 1.17 -4.83 -2.69
C LEU A 168 1.15 -3.62 -1.76
N LEU A 169 2.30 -2.97 -1.60
CA LEU A 169 2.46 -1.75 -0.84
C LEU A 169 2.54 -0.55 -1.80
N LEU A 170 1.67 0.43 -1.64
CA LEU A 170 1.59 1.64 -2.45
C LEU A 170 1.81 2.87 -1.57
N ASP A 171 3.02 3.45 -1.62
CA ASP A 171 3.40 4.58 -0.79
C ASP A 171 3.10 5.89 -1.52
N GLU A 172 2.07 6.60 -1.04
CA GLU A 172 1.58 7.85 -1.62
C GLU A 172 1.42 7.78 -3.16
N ALA A 173 0.86 6.67 -3.64
CA ALA A 173 0.72 6.40 -5.08
C ALA A 173 -0.11 7.46 -5.83
N PHE A 174 -0.83 8.31 -5.12
CA PHE A 174 -1.71 9.36 -5.65
C PHE A 174 -1.12 10.75 -5.51
N SER A 175 0.02 10.91 -4.80
CA SER A 175 0.67 12.21 -4.65
C SER A 175 1.15 12.73 -6.02
N ALA A 176 0.90 14.01 -6.30
CA ALA A 176 1.30 14.70 -7.54
C ALA A 176 0.69 14.15 -8.85
N VAL A 177 -0.48 13.51 -8.79
CA VAL A 177 -1.34 13.26 -9.95
C VAL A 177 -2.59 14.15 -9.85
N ASP A 178 -3.20 14.48 -10.99
CA ASP A 178 -4.49 15.16 -10.99
C ASP A 178 -5.62 14.25 -10.49
N ILE A 179 -6.74 14.86 -10.09
CA ILE A 179 -7.90 14.13 -9.51
C ILE A 179 -8.38 13.00 -10.42
N GLY A 180 -8.43 13.23 -11.73
CA GLY A 180 -8.87 12.20 -12.69
C GLY A 180 -7.89 11.02 -12.77
N ALA A 181 -6.58 11.28 -12.67
CA ALA A 181 -5.58 10.22 -12.67
C ALA A 181 -5.56 9.43 -11.35
N GLU A 182 -5.93 10.05 -10.23
CA GLU A 182 -6.12 9.37 -8.95
C GLU A 182 -7.27 8.37 -9.02
N GLU A 183 -8.45 8.79 -9.52
CA GLU A 183 -9.61 7.93 -9.72
C GLU A 183 -9.29 6.73 -10.64
N ASP A 184 -8.61 6.99 -11.74
CA ASP A 184 -8.17 5.95 -12.68
C ASP A 184 -7.24 4.91 -12.02
N ILE A 185 -6.33 5.35 -11.13
CA ILE A 185 -5.43 4.46 -10.41
C ILE A 185 -6.21 3.67 -9.35
N MET A 186 -7.16 4.29 -8.63
CA MET A 186 -8.03 3.57 -7.70
C MET A 186 -8.89 2.51 -8.40
N GLN A 187 -9.51 2.83 -9.54
CA GLN A 187 -10.24 1.86 -10.35
C GLN A 187 -9.34 0.70 -10.81
N LEU A 188 -8.09 0.99 -11.18
CA LEU A 188 -7.11 -0.04 -11.50
C LEU A 188 -6.86 -0.95 -10.29
N ILE A 189 -6.65 -0.38 -9.10
CA ILE A 189 -6.42 -1.14 -7.87
C ILE A 189 -7.65 -1.99 -7.53
N ASP A 190 -8.85 -1.46 -7.69
CA ASP A 190 -10.11 -2.19 -7.47
C ASP A 190 -10.30 -3.35 -8.46
N SER A 191 -9.71 -3.24 -9.66
CA SER A 191 -9.70 -4.34 -10.64
C SER A 191 -8.72 -5.48 -10.29
N ILE A 192 -7.80 -5.24 -9.36
CA ILE A 192 -6.87 -6.27 -8.88
C ILE A 192 -7.66 -7.25 -8.01
N ASN A 193 -7.48 -8.54 -8.29
CA ASN A 193 -8.19 -9.58 -7.54
C ASN A 193 -7.74 -9.63 -6.07
N LEU A 194 -8.57 -9.11 -5.17
CA LEU A 194 -8.33 -9.09 -3.73
C LEU A 194 -8.41 -10.47 -3.08
N ASP A 195 -9.08 -11.45 -3.70
CA ASP A 195 -9.07 -12.84 -3.20
C ASP A 195 -7.65 -13.43 -3.13
N VAL A 196 -6.74 -12.86 -3.92
CA VAL A 196 -5.35 -13.32 -4.01
C VAL A 196 -4.36 -12.33 -3.40
N LYS A 197 -4.65 -11.03 -3.45
CA LYS A 197 -3.70 -9.98 -3.05
C LYS A 197 -4.21 -9.17 -1.86
N THR A 198 -3.30 -8.90 -0.92
CA THR A 198 -3.51 -7.92 0.16
C THR A 198 -2.85 -6.61 -0.27
N ILE A 199 -3.57 -5.51 -0.15
CA ILE A 199 -3.11 -4.20 -0.65
C ILE A 199 -3.09 -3.21 0.50
N LEU A 200 -1.94 -2.59 0.75
CA LEU A 200 -1.79 -1.49 1.71
C LEU A 200 -1.47 -0.21 0.93
N ILE A 201 -2.23 0.85 1.18
CA ILE A 201 -2.07 2.14 0.52
C ILE A 201 -1.83 3.22 1.56
N ALA A 202 -0.64 3.82 1.53
CA ALA A 202 -0.37 5.00 2.34
C ALA A 202 -0.99 6.24 1.69
N THR A 203 -1.82 6.95 2.44
CA THR A 203 -2.46 8.19 2.01
C THR A 203 -2.55 9.19 3.16
N HIS A 204 -2.66 10.46 2.82
CA HIS A 204 -2.96 11.53 3.78
C HIS A 204 -4.43 11.98 3.69
N ASP A 205 -5.19 11.49 2.69
CA ASP A 205 -6.62 11.75 2.56
C ASP A 205 -7.41 10.76 3.42
N VAL A 206 -8.20 11.31 4.34
CA VAL A 206 -9.08 10.55 5.25
C VAL A 206 -10.54 10.55 4.79
N ASN A 207 -10.84 11.18 3.63
CA ASN A 207 -12.21 11.26 3.14
C ASN A 207 -12.60 9.96 2.43
N ASN A 208 -13.86 9.54 2.62
CA ASN A 208 -14.48 8.39 1.94
C ASN A 208 -13.70 7.06 2.09
N LEU A 209 -12.95 6.88 3.19
CA LEU A 209 -12.21 5.64 3.43
C LEU A 209 -13.15 4.43 3.60
N GLU A 210 -14.33 4.63 4.20
CA GLU A 210 -15.36 3.60 4.40
C GLU A 210 -15.85 2.97 3.07
N GLU A 211 -15.88 3.76 1.99
CA GLU A 211 -16.32 3.28 0.68
C GLU A 211 -15.22 2.58 -0.11
N LYS A 212 -13.95 2.86 0.23
CA LYS A 212 -12.79 2.48 -0.58
C LYS A 212 -11.93 1.38 0.04
N PHE A 213 -11.99 1.18 1.35
CA PHE A 213 -11.09 0.29 2.09
C PHE A 213 -11.83 -0.61 3.07
N ASP A 214 -11.34 -1.83 3.24
CA ASP A 214 -11.87 -2.78 4.23
C ASP A 214 -11.45 -2.42 5.65
N GLU A 215 -10.25 -1.87 5.81
CA GLU A 215 -9.65 -1.54 7.10
C GLU A 215 -8.77 -0.29 6.97
N VAL A 216 -8.55 0.40 8.09
CA VAL A 216 -7.65 1.55 8.19
C VAL A 216 -6.66 1.36 9.34
N LEU A 217 -5.40 1.69 9.08
CA LEU A 217 -4.33 1.82 10.07
C LEU A 217 -4.01 3.30 10.25
N CYS A 218 -4.36 3.85 11.39
CA CYS A 218 -4.10 5.24 11.78
C CYS A 218 -2.73 5.32 12.44
N LEU A 219 -1.78 6.02 11.81
CA LEU A 219 -0.37 6.02 12.18
C LEU A 219 0.19 7.43 12.39
N ASN A 220 0.71 7.70 13.59
CA ASN A 220 1.51 8.86 13.90
C ASN A 220 2.70 8.45 14.79
N LYS A 221 3.72 7.79 14.19
CA LYS A 221 4.82 7.06 14.81
C LYS A 221 4.39 5.84 15.62
N HIS A 222 3.24 5.86 16.25
CA HIS A 222 2.58 4.75 16.91
C HIS A 222 1.24 4.45 16.20
N CYS A 223 0.65 3.30 16.49
CA CYS A 223 -0.68 2.95 16.02
C CYS A 223 -1.72 3.67 16.90
N CYS A 224 -2.38 4.72 16.37
CA CYS A 224 -3.46 5.41 17.06
C CYS A 224 -4.74 4.56 17.07
N ALA A 225 -5.03 3.88 15.94
CA ALA A 225 -6.15 2.95 15.80
C ALA A 225 -5.95 2.03 14.60
N TYR A 226 -6.58 0.85 14.62
CA TYR A 226 -6.64 -0.09 13.50
C TYR A 226 -7.97 -0.83 13.50
N GLY A 227 -8.60 -0.98 12.33
CA GLY A 227 -9.86 -1.71 12.15
C GLY A 227 -10.73 -1.17 11.04
N ASP A 228 -12.05 -1.40 11.15
CA ASP A 228 -13.05 -0.88 10.21
C ASP A 228 -13.05 0.65 10.20
N PRO A 229 -12.98 1.31 9.03
CA PRO A 229 -12.95 2.77 8.95
C PRO A 229 -14.12 3.45 9.67
N SER A 230 -15.32 2.88 9.60
CA SER A 230 -16.52 3.44 10.23
C SER A 230 -16.48 3.41 11.76
N GLU A 231 -15.70 2.50 12.34
CA GLU A 231 -15.59 2.33 13.80
C GLU A 231 -14.41 3.11 14.39
N VAL A 232 -13.27 3.15 13.66
CA VAL A 232 -12.01 3.68 14.22
C VAL A 232 -11.74 5.14 13.87
N LEU A 233 -12.32 5.70 12.81
CA LEU A 233 -12.10 7.10 12.41
C LEU A 233 -12.94 8.07 13.25
N THR A 234 -12.76 8.03 14.56
CA THR A 234 -13.42 8.94 15.49
C THR A 234 -12.72 10.30 15.52
N PRO A 235 -13.42 11.39 15.96
CA PRO A 235 -12.80 12.69 16.15
C PRO A 235 -11.56 12.64 17.06
N GLN A 236 -11.58 11.78 18.09
CA GLN A 236 -10.47 11.60 19.03
C GLN A 236 -9.23 11.00 18.35
N VAL A 237 -9.40 9.97 17.51
CA VAL A 237 -8.32 9.34 16.76
C VAL A 237 -7.74 10.31 15.73
N ILE A 238 -8.58 11.12 15.09
CA ILE A 238 -8.13 12.13 14.14
C ILE A 238 -7.35 13.25 14.85
N GLU A 239 -7.80 13.67 16.04
CA GLU A 239 -7.08 14.63 16.88
C GLU A 239 -5.73 14.08 17.35
N GLU A 240 -5.67 12.81 17.73
CA GLU A 240 -4.42 12.11 18.10
C GLU A 240 -3.43 12.07 16.93
N MET A 241 -3.93 11.76 15.72
CA MET A 241 -3.07 11.70 14.52
C MET A 241 -2.53 13.07 14.10
N TYR A 242 -3.38 14.10 14.06
CA TYR A 242 -3.07 15.38 13.41
C TYR A 242 -2.94 16.56 14.39
N GLY A 243 -3.25 16.35 15.69
CA GLY A 243 -3.28 17.40 16.70
C GLY A 243 -4.44 18.37 16.48
N SER A 244 -4.39 19.53 17.15
CA SER A 244 -5.46 20.56 17.10
C SER A 244 -5.71 21.19 15.72
N HIS A 245 -5.04 20.74 14.67
CA HIS A 245 -5.20 21.23 13.29
C HIS A 245 -6.22 20.42 12.47
N THR A 246 -7.08 19.66 13.12
CA THR A 246 -8.09 18.78 12.51
C THR A 246 -9.08 19.47 11.56
N GLU A 247 -9.34 20.79 11.75
CA GLU A 247 -10.27 21.54 10.90
C GLU A 247 -9.85 21.64 9.43
N LEU A 248 -8.57 21.44 9.13
CA LEU A 248 -8.04 21.51 7.76
C LEU A 248 -8.28 20.23 6.96
N PHE A 249 -8.53 19.08 7.62
CA PHE A 249 -8.63 17.76 6.99
C PHE A 249 -10.05 17.21 6.92
N MET A 250 -11.01 17.83 7.65
CA MET A 250 -12.41 17.41 7.65
C MET A 250 -13.24 18.31 6.75
N ASN A 251 -13.63 17.80 5.60
CA ASN A 251 -14.70 18.43 4.84
C ASN A 251 -16.00 18.34 5.67
N LYS A 252 -16.66 19.47 5.91
CA LYS A 252 -17.82 19.67 6.81
C LYS A 252 -19.06 18.78 6.54
N SER A 253 -18.98 17.77 5.69
CA SER A 253 -20.14 16.99 5.23
C SER A 253 -20.52 15.79 6.11
N HIS A 254 -19.62 15.25 6.94
CA HIS A 254 -19.95 14.05 7.74
C HIS A 254 -20.53 14.33 9.14
N PHE A 255 -20.25 15.48 9.75
CA PHE A 255 -20.74 15.78 11.11
C PHE A 255 -22.14 16.43 11.19
N LYS A 256 -22.81 16.73 10.06
CA LYS A 256 -24.16 17.30 10.06
C LYS A 256 -25.30 16.30 10.32
N LYS A 257 -25.03 15.01 10.45
CA LYS A 257 -26.10 14.00 10.69
C LYS A 257 -26.49 13.79 12.15
N GLU A 258 -25.65 14.18 13.11
CA GLU A 258 -25.96 13.96 14.53
C GLU A 258 -26.64 15.14 15.23
N GLU A 259 -26.54 16.37 14.71
CA GLU A 259 -27.20 17.54 15.38
C GLU A 259 -28.69 17.70 15.05
N ASN A 260 -29.24 16.95 14.06
CA ASN A 260 -30.67 17.08 13.72
C ASN A 260 -31.60 16.04 14.37
N ASN A 261 -31.08 15.15 15.24
CA ASN A 261 -31.91 14.15 15.95
C ASN A 261 -32.15 14.46 17.44
N SER A 262 -31.77 15.64 17.91
CA SER A 262 -32.01 16.04 19.32
C SER A 262 -32.93 17.25 19.48
N SER A 263 -33.86 17.44 18.56
CA SER A 263 -34.91 18.45 18.67
C SER A 263 -36.20 17.89 18.05
N ASP A 264 -36.90 17.06 18.83
CA ASP A 264 -38.37 16.96 18.89
C ASP A 264 -38.78 16.19 20.18
#